data_be06fc8026c0105c78671d831948b720
#
_entry.id   be06fc8026c0105c78671d831948b720
#
_cell.length_a   1.000
_cell.length_b   1.000
_cell.length_c   1.000
_cell.angle_alpha   90.00
_cell.angle_beta   90.00
_cell.angle_gamma   90.00
#
_symmetry.space_group_name_H-M   'P 1'
#
loop_
_entity.id
_entity.type
_entity.pdbx_description
1 polymer ?
#
loop_
_entity_poly.entity_id
_entity_poly.type
_entity_poly.pdbx_seq_one_letter_code
_entity_poly.pdbx_strand_id
1 'polypeptide(L)'
;MKNVFFGLGLEYEKGIHARVALGRDGRIIEVHESADASGLNYCSGRLRQMAIEWDDSVAFGEGAEPGIAIEGRVMVEVHRAAGGSDLYCRIGVWDEDGIVFGESVKYASGEAPCVAMNRQAIVEVHESPWNAKIWCNLGRLDEDTDSIVWLGNTYLDAGIQPGIAINAQNDVVMVRGNTSDSDLHYRVGKLGLNGINWGPPTLYGAGSHASVALTPEGEVIVVYENTDQKTVLQRFGRIRGKSIDWAGEAVYFDDGARPSVACNGGMAIQAHQSENFNALWASTSRVADRSRWMQDNLRVLGDLTLPWLTTGASHDAGMYQHGLLMSLGKTQNLDLYQQLSNGIRYFDLRPKWDGSALYVSHGPITGPALAEIVDDVRRFMNEGNRELVILKFSHYAKFTDGIYEQLVEMLQDKLGRWLFQNLPQGARLSDIPLGEYLRHSGVVLVVCDEDYPVDIPAAGIWVYRDSDSPTAELGDLRVYDKYSNTTSYDTMSTDQIAKFQAYDGTCVDRPELPCDQFLLSWTLTPPTGVWLLSKDANRNLGAAMAALPRENASGRVINQLYVDYAEYSRATDVAMSMNRIP
;
A
#
# COMPACT_ATOMS: atom_id res chain seq x y z
N MET A 1 6.59 13.14 2.96
CA MET A 1 5.37 13.12 3.84
C MET A 1 4.90 11.68 3.93
N LYS A 2 4.66 11.17 5.17
CA LYS A 2 4.08 9.83 5.33
C LYS A 2 2.73 9.76 4.62
N ASN A 3 2.44 8.67 3.96
CA ASN A 3 1.21 8.40 3.22
C ASN A 3 0.81 6.93 3.34
N VAL A 4 -0.33 6.57 2.79
CA VAL A 4 -0.78 5.19 2.64
C VAL A 4 -0.93 4.85 1.16
N PHE A 5 -0.75 3.58 0.84
CA PHE A 5 -1.06 3.01 -0.47
C PHE A 5 -1.73 1.65 -0.25
N PHE A 6 -3.04 1.66 -0.16
CA PHE A 6 -3.80 0.42 -0.19
C PHE A 6 -3.65 -0.21 -1.58
N GLY A 7 -3.26 -1.46 -1.61
CA GLY A 7 -3.36 -2.27 -2.82
C GLY A 7 -4.71 -2.96 -2.89
N LEU A 8 -4.84 -3.86 -3.85
CA LEU A 8 -6.02 -4.69 -4.02
C LEU A 8 -6.30 -5.51 -2.76
N GLY A 9 -7.58 -5.57 -2.34
CA GLY A 9 -8.00 -6.31 -1.16
C GLY A 9 -8.09 -7.82 -1.39
N LEU A 10 -8.10 -8.59 -0.30
CA LEU A 10 -8.48 -9.99 -0.28
C LEU A 10 -9.89 -10.14 0.29
N GLU A 11 -10.67 -11.05 -0.28
CA GLU A 11 -11.96 -11.43 0.29
C GLU A 11 -11.76 -12.12 1.64
N TYR A 12 -12.56 -11.74 2.64
CA TYR A 12 -12.47 -12.32 3.98
C TYR A 12 -13.80 -12.80 4.53
N GLU A 13 -14.95 -12.25 4.06
CA GLU A 13 -16.27 -12.60 4.57
C GLU A 13 -17.37 -12.28 3.55
N LYS A 14 -18.61 -12.72 3.85
CA LYS A 14 -19.84 -12.35 3.14
C LYS A 14 -20.66 -11.38 3.99
N GLY A 15 -21.02 -10.25 3.43
CA GLY A 15 -21.77 -9.24 4.18
C GLY A 15 -21.90 -7.92 3.42
N ILE A 16 -22.51 -6.96 4.12
CA ILE A 16 -22.66 -5.57 3.64
C ILE A 16 -22.37 -4.58 4.77
N HIS A 17 -22.15 -3.31 4.44
CA HIS A 17 -21.93 -2.20 5.38
C HIS A 17 -20.77 -2.44 6.37
N ALA A 18 -19.65 -2.98 5.91
CA ALA A 18 -18.48 -3.22 6.74
C ALA A 18 -17.91 -1.93 7.36
N ARG A 19 -17.60 -1.99 8.65
CA ARG A 19 -16.88 -0.94 9.37
C ARG A 19 -15.72 -1.56 10.15
N VAL A 20 -14.54 -0.98 10.03
CA VAL A 20 -13.32 -1.52 10.62
C VAL A 20 -12.72 -0.57 11.66
N ALA A 21 -12.19 -1.13 12.73
CA ALA A 21 -11.38 -0.42 13.71
C ALA A 21 -10.06 -1.16 13.97
N LEU A 22 -8.99 -0.41 14.22
CA LEU A 22 -7.63 -0.92 14.40
C LEU A 22 -7.05 -0.42 15.73
N GLY A 23 -6.79 -1.34 16.63
CA GLY A 23 -6.13 -1.08 17.91
C GLY A 23 -4.63 -0.80 17.73
N ARG A 24 -4.05 -0.11 18.72
CA ARG A 24 -2.60 0.21 18.73
C ARG A 24 -1.71 -1.02 18.79
N ASP A 25 -2.22 -2.12 19.32
CA ASP A 25 -1.54 -3.41 19.45
C ASP A 25 -1.72 -4.33 18.23
N GLY A 26 -2.34 -3.83 17.14
CA GLY A 26 -2.59 -4.57 15.91
C GLY A 26 -3.83 -5.46 15.94
N ARG A 27 -4.67 -5.39 16.97
CA ARG A 27 -6.00 -6.02 16.99
C ARG A 27 -6.91 -5.31 16.00
N ILE A 28 -7.66 -6.10 15.23
CA ILE A 28 -8.65 -5.61 14.27
C ILE A 28 -10.01 -6.11 14.72
N ILE A 29 -10.98 -5.22 14.76
CA ILE A 29 -12.40 -5.56 14.85
C ILE A 29 -13.11 -4.96 13.65
N GLU A 30 -13.89 -5.75 12.99
CA GLU A 30 -14.75 -5.35 11.89
C GLU A 30 -16.18 -5.77 12.21
N VAL A 31 -17.14 -4.92 11.90
CA VAL A 31 -18.57 -5.18 12.07
C VAL A 31 -19.29 -4.98 10.74
N HIS A 32 -20.27 -5.84 10.45
CA HIS A 32 -21.04 -5.79 9.22
C HIS A 32 -22.46 -6.33 9.41
N GLU A 33 -23.34 -6.03 8.45
CA GLU A 33 -24.61 -6.74 8.33
C GLU A 33 -24.37 -8.05 7.60
N SER A 34 -25.02 -9.12 8.03
CA SER A 34 -25.03 -10.38 7.29
C SER A 34 -25.56 -10.19 5.86
N ALA A 35 -25.07 -10.98 4.92
CA ALA A 35 -25.42 -10.84 3.49
C ALA A 35 -26.93 -10.99 3.21
N ASP A 36 -27.68 -11.67 4.07
CA ASP A 36 -29.13 -11.82 4.03
C ASP A 36 -29.89 -10.78 4.87
N ALA A 37 -29.17 -9.79 5.41
CA ALA A 37 -29.69 -8.76 6.32
C ALA A 37 -30.40 -9.34 7.58
N SER A 38 -30.02 -10.54 8.02
CA SER A 38 -30.63 -11.20 9.18
C SER A 38 -30.11 -10.70 10.53
N GLY A 39 -29.03 -9.90 10.53
CA GLY A 39 -28.47 -9.35 11.76
C GLY A 39 -27.07 -8.78 11.58
N LEU A 40 -26.45 -8.49 12.71
CA LEU A 40 -25.10 -7.93 12.80
C LEU A 40 -24.09 -9.03 13.14
N ASN A 41 -22.99 -9.03 12.42
CA ASN A 41 -21.85 -9.89 12.64
C ASN A 41 -20.59 -9.06 12.91
N TYR A 42 -19.60 -9.68 13.56
CA TYR A 42 -18.24 -9.13 13.62
C TYR A 42 -17.21 -10.18 13.20
N CYS A 43 -16.11 -9.71 12.63
CA CYS A 43 -14.88 -10.47 12.48
C CYS A 43 -13.79 -9.82 13.35
N SER A 44 -13.14 -10.61 14.18
CA SER A 44 -11.90 -10.21 14.83
C SER A 44 -10.70 -10.66 14.01
N GLY A 45 -9.55 -10.06 14.26
CA GLY A 45 -8.34 -10.44 13.58
C GLY A 45 -7.10 -9.75 14.12
N ARG A 46 -5.96 -10.15 13.59
CA ARG A 46 -4.66 -9.55 13.93
C ARG A 46 -3.84 -9.25 12.68
N LEU A 47 -3.17 -8.11 12.70
CA LEU A 47 -2.14 -7.81 11.72
C LEU A 47 -0.90 -8.68 11.97
N ARG A 48 -0.52 -9.44 10.94
CA ARG A 48 0.73 -10.18 10.89
C ARG A 48 1.50 -9.74 9.66
N GLN A 49 2.56 -8.97 9.88
CA GLN A 49 3.28 -8.30 8.79
C GLN A 49 2.30 -7.47 7.94
N MET A 50 2.09 -7.81 6.66
CA MET A 50 1.16 -7.13 5.76
C MET A 50 -0.10 -7.96 5.45
N ALA A 51 -0.35 -9.03 6.18
CA ALA A 51 -1.55 -9.84 6.11
C ALA A 51 -2.43 -9.64 7.33
N ILE A 52 -3.71 -9.94 7.20
CA ILE A 52 -4.67 -10.01 8.30
C ILE A 52 -4.99 -11.49 8.53
N GLU A 53 -4.75 -11.95 9.75
CA GLU A 53 -5.28 -13.23 10.21
C GLU A 53 -6.66 -12.97 10.81
N TRP A 54 -7.70 -13.31 10.05
CA TRP A 54 -9.08 -13.19 10.48
C TRP A 54 -9.52 -14.42 11.25
N ASP A 55 -10.27 -14.20 12.32
CA ASP A 55 -11.04 -15.23 13.01
C ASP A 55 -12.39 -15.41 12.30
N ASP A 56 -13.11 -16.49 12.63
CA ASP A 56 -14.44 -16.74 12.08
C ASP A 56 -15.43 -15.62 12.44
N SER A 57 -16.38 -15.37 11.54
CA SER A 57 -17.46 -14.41 11.75
C SER A 57 -18.41 -14.84 12.86
N VAL A 58 -18.77 -13.92 13.73
CA VAL A 58 -19.66 -14.17 14.89
C VAL A 58 -20.86 -13.25 14.84
N ALA A 59 -22.07 -13.84 14.85
CA ALA A 59 -23.30 -13.08 15.01
C ALA A 59 -23.42 -12.52 16.43
N PHE A 60 -23.76 -11.22 16.58
CA PHE A 60 -23.80 -10.59 17.89
C PHE A 60 -25.03 -9.71 18.16
N GLY A 61 -25.98 -9.64 17.25
CA GLY A 61 -27.24 -8.93 17.48
C GLY A 61 -28.06 -8.66 16.24
N GLU A 62 -29.19 -8.01 16.44
CA GLU A 62 -30.03 -7.47 15.38
C GLU A 62 -29.69 -6.00 15.14
N GLY A 63 -29.87 -5.51 13.92
CA GLY A 63 -29.61 -4.11 13.56
C GLY A 63 -29.19 -3.96 12.11
N ALA A 64 -28.85 -2.73 11.75
CA ALA A 64 -28.37 -2.31 10.44
C ALA A 64 -27.35 -1.18 10.58
N GLU A 65 -26.54 -0.98 9.53
CA GLU A 65 -25.57 0.13 9.45
C GLU A 65 -24.66 0.21 10.69
N PRO A 66 -23.93 -0.85 11.04
CA PRO A 66 -23.09 -0.84 12.23
C PRO A 66 -21.88 0.09 12.08
N GLY A 67 -21.42 0.62 13.22
CA GLY A 67 -20.17 1.37 13.35
C GLY A 67 -19.37 0.87 14.55
N ILE A 68 -18.05 0.92 14.49
CA ILE A 68 -17.17 0.40 15.54
C ILE A 68 -15.99 1.31 15.79
N ALA A 69 -15.59 1.48 17.04
CA ALA A 69 -14.36 2.12 17.47
C ALA A 69 -13.69 1.31 18.58
N ILE A 70 -12.37 1.37 18.67
CA ILE A 70 -11.56 0.65 19.67
C ILE A 70 -10.49 1.56 20.29
N GLU A 71 -10.35 1.53 21.62
CA GLU A 71 -9.20 2.10 22.34
C GLU A 71 -8.76 1.12 23.43
N GLY A 72 -7.54 0.60 23.27
CA GLY A 72 -7.04 -0.47 24.12
C GLY A 72 -7.86 -1.75 23.98
N ARG A 73 -8.48 -2.21 25.06
CA ARG A 73 -9.35 -3.39 25.06
C ARG A 73 -10.84 -3.05 24.96
N VAL A 74 -11.20 -1.78 25.06
CA VAL A 74 -12.60 -1.34 25.07
C VAL A 74 -13.03 -0.94 23.67
N MET A 75 -14.21 -1.36 23.28
CA MET A 75 -14.85 -1.05 22.00
C MET A 75 -16.19 -0.36 22.25
N VAL A 76 -16.57 0.51 21.33
CA VAL A 76 -17.91 1.09 21.25
C VAL A 76 -18.47 0.74 19.88
N GLU A 77 -19.58 0.05 19.88
CA GLU A 77 -20.35 -0.27 18.70
C GLU A 77 -21.64 0.56 18.68
N VAL A 78 -22.00 1.06 17.51
CA VAL A 78 -23.25 1.78 17.25
C VAL A 78 -23.95 1.16 16.05
N HIS A 79 -25.29 1.13 16.07
CA HIS A 79 -26.08 0.62 14.95
C HIS A 79 -27.48 1.25 14.91
N ARG A 80 -28.12 1.12 13.77
CA ARG A 80 -29.55 1.47 13.59
C ARG A 80 -30.42 0.23 13.84
N ALA A 81 -31.60 0.43 14.41
CA ALA A 81 -32.61 -0.63 14.54
C ALA A 81 -32.97 -1.23 13.17
N ALA A 82 -33.13 -2.52 13.09
CA ALA A 82 -33.64 -3.17 11.90
C ALA A 82 -35.03 -2.64 11.54
N GLY A 83 -35.16 -2.04 10.35
CA GLY A 83 -36.43 -1.48 9.86
C GLY A 83 -36.92 -0.22 10.56
N GLY A 84 -36.10 0.42 11.40
CA GLY A 84 -36.43 1.65 12.12
C GLY A 84 -35.35 2.72 12.03
N SER A 85 -35.56 3.86 12.71
CA SER A 85 -34.59 4.95 12.81
C SER A 85 -34.01 5.13 14.23
N ASP A 86 -34.29 4.24 15.15
CA ASP A 86 -33.69 4.28 16.48
C ASP A 86 -32.22 3.87 16.41
N LEU A 87 -31.36 4.64 17.08
CA LEU A 87 -29.94 4.36 17.18
C LEU A 87 -29.58 3.78 18.54
N TYR A 88 -28.81 2.72 18.50
CA TYR A 88 -28.36 1.97 19.67
C TYR A 88 -26.84 1.96 19.75
N CYS A 89 -26.32 1.87 20.96
CA CYS A 89 -24.90 1.65 21.22
C CYS A 89 -24.71 0.53 22.24
N ARG A 90 -23.55 -0.09 22.20
CA ARG A 90 -23.08 -1.05 23.22
C ARG A 90 -21.58 -0.92 23.43
N ILE A 91 -21.12 -1.29 24.61
CA ILE A 91 -19.71 -1.41 24.94
C ILE A 91 -19.30 -2.86 24.74
N GLY A 92 -18.15 -3.06 24.12
CA GLY A 92 -17.49 -4.35 24.00
C GLY A 92 -16.17 -4.34 24.76
N VAL A 93 -15.74 -5.49 25.24
CA VAL A 93 -14.42 -5.70 25.85
C VAL A 93 -13.75 -6.87 25.16
N TRP A 94 -12.50 -6.67 24.77
CA TRP A 94 -11.66 -7.70 24.17
C TRP A 94 -10.53 -8.05 25.14
N ASP A 95 -10.63 -9.19 25.80
CA ASP A 95 -9.63 -9.72 26.72
C ASP A 95 -8.98 -11.03 26.22
N GLU A 96 -8.37 -11.79 27.12
CA GLU A 96 -7.70 -13.06 26.80
C GLU A 96 -8.71 -14.16 26.43
N ASP A 97 -9.94 -14.09 26.94
CA ASP A 97 -11.01 -15.07 26.71
C ASP A 97 -11.82 -14.77 25.44
N GLY A 98 -11.58 -13.63 24.79
CA GLY A 98 -12.26 -13.22 23.55
C GLY A 98 -12.98 -11.88 23.65
N ILE A 99 -13.97 -11.68 22.77
CA ILE A 99 -14.77 -10.46 22.68
C ILE A 99 -16.14 -10.70 23.32
N VAL A 100 -16.51 -9.81 24.24
CA VAL A 100 -17.83 -9.78 24.85
C VAL A 100 -18.46 -8.41 24.64
N PHE A 101 -19.63 -8.37 24.04
CA PHE A 101 -20.46 -7.16 23.92
C PHE A 101 -21.53 -7.13 25.01
N GLY A 102 -21.70 -5.96 25.65
CA GLY A 102 -22.77 -5.70 26.59
C GLY A 102 -24.13 -5.51 25.91
N GLU A 103 -25.12 -5.11 26.70
CA GLU A 103 -26.47 -4.84 26.19
C GLU A 103 -26.51 -3.64 25.25
N SER A 104 -27.40 -3.68 24.27
CA SER A 104 -27.66 -2.61 23.32
C SER A 104 -28.60 -1.58 23.95
N VAL A 105 -28.17 -0.32 24.04
CA VAL A 105 -28.88 0.78 24.68
C VAL A 105 -29.22 1.85 23.65
N LYS A 106 -30.50 2.23 23.55
CA LYS A 106 -30.93 3.33 22.69
C LYS A 106 -30.33 4.66 23.17
N TYR A 107 -29.76 5.46 22.24
CA TYR A 107 -29.19 6.76 22.57
C TYR A 107 -29.68 7.91 21.68
N ALA A 108 -30.19 7.65 20.48
CA ALA A 108 -30.67 8.68 19.55
C ALA A 108 -31.67 8.12 18.54
N SER A 109 -31.98 8.90 17.51
CA SER A 109 -32.70 8.48 16.30
C SER A 109 -32.03 9.10 15.08
N GLY A 110 -31.76 8.25 14.07
CA GLY A 110 -31.01 8.66 12.87
C GLY A 110 -30.75 7.50 11.92
N GLU A 111 -29.86 7.75 10.98
CA GLU A 111 -29.37 6.81 9.97
C GLU A 111 -27.84 6.95 9.85
N ALA A 112 -27.19 5.93 9.29
CA ALA A 112 -25.76 5.89 9.05
C ALA A 112 -24.89 6.35 10.26
N PRO A 113 -25.08 5.77 11.47
CA PRO A 113 -24.28 6.14 12.62
C PRO A 113 -22.81 5.76 12.41
N CYS A 114 -21.89 6.62 12.83
CA CYS A 114 -20.47 6.38 12.80
C CYS A 114 -19.82 6.85 14.09
N VAL A 115 -18.91 6.07 14.66
CA VAL A 115 -18.30 6.34 15.96
C VAL A 115 -16.78 6.33 15.89
N ALA A 116 -16.16 7.22 16.63
CA ALA A 116 -14.72 7.25 16.87
C ALA A 116 -14.45 7.50 18.36
N MET A 117 -13.36 6.98 18.88
CA MET A 117 -13.01 7.17 20.28
C MET A 117 -11.51 7.33 20.49
N ASN A 118 -11.16 8.00 21.58
CA ASN A 118 -9.85 7.98 22.19
C ASN A 118 -10.02 7.82 23.72
N ARG A 119 -8.93 7.89 24.49
CA ARG A 119 -8.99 7.74 25.95
C ARG A 119 -9.88 8.75 26.69
N GLN A 120 -10.21 9.88 26.05
CA GLN A 120 -10.92 11.00 26.72
C GLN A 120 -12.37 11.11 26.28
N ALA A 121 -12.70 10.68 25.07
CA ALA A 121 -14.00 10.92 24.50
C ALA A 121 -14.44 9.87 23.48
N ILE A 122 -15.74 9.74 23.36
CA ILE A 122 -16.46 9.07 22.28
C ILE A 122 -17.12 10.17 21.45
N VAL A 123 -16.89 10.17 20.15
CA VAL A 123 -17.55 11.08 19.20
C VAL A 123 -18.35 10.23 18.23
N GLU A 124 -19.64 10.45 18.21
CA GLU A 124 -20.56 9.79 17.32
C GLU A 124 -21.19 10.82 16.37
N VAL A 125 -21.38 10.47 15.12
CA VAL A 125 -22.11 11.26 14.15
C VAL A 125 -23.15 10.40 13.43
N HIS A 126 -24.32 10.97 13.14
CA HIS A 126 -25.38 10.32 12.40
C HIS A 126 -26.15 11.31 11.52
N GLU A 127 -26.83 10.78 10.54
CA GLU A 127 -27.75 11.51 9.67
C GLU A 127 -29.15 11.52 10.29
N SER A 128 -29.83 12.66 10.22
CA SER A 128 -31.25 12.76 10.58
C SER A 128 -32.11 12.02 9.55
N PRO A 129 -33.06 11.19 9.97
CA PRO A 129 -33.88 10.39 9.05
C PRO A 129 -34.88 11.22 8.24
N TRP A 130 -34.98 12.54 8.48
CA TRP A 130 -36.03 13.38 7.87
C TRP A 130 -35.55 14.55 7.03
N ASN A 131 -34.30 15.03 7.22
CA ASN A 131 -33.93 16.33 6.66
C ASN A 131 -32.45 16.46 6.29
N ALA A 132 -31.74 15.36 6.10
CA ALA A 132 -30.32 15.33 5.71
C ALA A 132 -29.43 16.28 6.52
N LYS A 133 -29.62 16.29 7.82
CA LYS A 133 -28.78 17.01 8.78
C LYS A 133 -27.88 16.04 9.50
N ILE A 134 -26.63 16.41 9.67
CA ILE A 134 -25.66 15.66 10.45
C ILE A 134 -25.70 16.16 11.90
N TRP A 135 -25.87 15.24 12.83
CA TRP A 135 -25.78 15.45 14.26
C TRP A 135 -24.51 14.86 14.82
N CYS A 136 -24.01 15.43 15.88
CA CYS A 136 -22.82 14.95 16.60
C CYS A 136 -23.12 14.78 18.07
N ASN A 137 -22.94 13.60 18.58
CA ASN A 137 -22.97 13.28 20.01
C ASN A 137 -21.55 13.20 20.56
N LEU A 138 -21.33 13.88 21.69
CA LEU A 138 -20.12 13.76 22.46
C LEU A 138 -20.40 12.95 23.72
N GLY A 139 -19.59 11.94 23.98
CA GLY A 139 -19.76 11.05 25.13
C GLY A 139 -18.43 10.70 25.78
N ARG A 140 -18.49 10.02 26.90
CA ARG A 140 -17.37 9.41 27.60
C ARG A 140 -17.78 8.07 28.20
N LEU A 141 -16.82 7.21 28.41
CA LEU A 141 -17.02 6.00 29.22
C LEU A 141 -17.17 6.39 30.69
N ASP A 142 -18.12 5.76 31.36
CA ASP A 142 -18.26 5.74 32.80
C ASP A 142 -17.69 4.40 33.30
N GLU A 143 -16.50 4.45 33.89
CA GLU A 143 -15.78 3.24 34.36
C GLU A 143 -16.50 2.56 35.55
N ASP A 144 -17.35 3.29 36.28
CA ASP A 144 -18.08 2.76 37.44
C ASP A 144 -19.32 1.95 37.03
N THR A 145 -19.91 2.27 35.88
CA THR A 145 -21.19 1.69 35.42
C THR A 145 -21.08 0.91 34.12
N ASP A 146 -19.88 0.82 33.52
CA ASP A 146 -19.66 0.23 32.18
C ASP A 146 -20.66 0.77 31.15
N SER A 147 -20.93 2.08 31.18
CA SER A 147 -21.90 2.72 30.31
C SER A 147 -21.31 3.95 29.59
N ILE A 148 -22.02 4.45 28.57
CA ILE A 148 -21.65 5.68 27.88
C ILE A 148 -22.52 6.83 28.45
N VAL A 149 -21.84 7.84 29.00
CA VAL A 149 -22.48 9.10 29.39
C VAL A 149 -22.43 10.05 28.22
N TRP A 150 -23.55 10.27 27.57
CA TRP A 150 -23.69 11.26 26.49
C TRP A 150 -23.80 12.66 27.08
N LEU A 151 -22.90 13.57 26.67
CA LEU A 151 -22.75 14.94 27.20
C LEU A 151 -23.56 15.96 26.42
N GLY A 152 -24.02 15.61 25.22
CA GLY A 152 -24.85 16.48 24.39
C GLY A 152 -24.94 16.00 22.95
N ASN A 153 -25.99 16.47 22.27
CA ASN A 153 -26.25 16.26 20.85
C ASN A 153 -26.31 17.63 20.17
N THR A 154 -25.50 17.85 19.15
CA THR A 154 -25.35 19.14 18.49
C THR A 154 -25.51 18.98 16.98
N TYR A 155 -26.34 19.84 16.36
CA TYR A 155 -26.36 19.98 14.90
C TYR A 155 -24.99 20.43 14.39
N LEU A 156 -24.42 19.67 13.48
CA LEU A 156 -23.08 19.91 12.97
C LEU A 156 -23.09 20.51 11.55
N ASP A 157 -23.84 19.92 10.63
CA ASP A 157 -23.83 20.32 9.21
C ASP A 157 -25.06 19.77 8.46
N ALA A 158 -25.28 20.27 7.23
CA ALA A 158 -26.18 19.64 6.28
C ALA A 158 -25.40 18.60 5.46
N GLY A 159 -25.98 17.44 5.22
CA GLY A 159 -25.34 16.37 4.43
C GLY A 159 -25.83 14.99 4.80
N ILE A 160 -25.19 13.99 4.20
CA ILE A 160 -25.52 12.57 4.32
C ILE A 160 -24.27 11.74 4.54
N GLN A 161 -24.45 10.50 5.03
CA GLN A 161 -23.41 9.49 5.13
C GLN A 161 -22.15 10.00 5.86
N PRO A 162 -22.25 10.44 7.11
CA PRO A 162 -21.12 10.99 7.83
C PRO A 162 -20.11 9.92 8.22
N GLY A 163 -18.81 10.30 8.21
CA GLY A 163 -17.72 9.55 8.82
C GLY A 163 -16.97 10.41 9.81
N ILE A 164 -16.43 9.84 10.87
CA ILE A 164 -15.75 10.57 11.94
C ILE A 164 -14.45 9.86 12.36
N ALA A 165 -13.44 10.65 12.71
CA ALA A 165 -12.21 10.17 13.35
C ALA A 165 -11.73 11.15 14.42
N ILE A 166 -11.13 10.63 15.48
CA ILE A 166 -10.45 11.40 16.54
C ILE A 166 -9.09 10.76 16.84
N ASN A 167 -8.04 11.58 17.00
CA ASN A 167 -6.73 11.07 17.39
C ASN A 167 -6.43 11.30 18.88
N ALA A 168 -5.27 10.82 19.33
CA ALA A 168 -4.82 10.96 20.72
C ALA A 168 -4.54 12.42 21.12
N GLN A 169 -4.33 13.30 20.16
CA GLN A 169 -4.14 14.74 20.37
C GLN A 169 -5.46 15.50 20.40
N ASN A 170 -6.61 14.82 20.29
CA ASN A 170 -7.94 15.42 20.24
C ASN A 170 -8.23 16.22 18.96
N ASP A 171 -7.49 15.97 17.88
CA ASP A 171 -7.92 16.43 16.56
C ASP A 171 -9.06 15.55 16.08
N VAL A 172 -10.09 16.18 15.53
CA VAL A 172 -11.28 15.48 15.04
C VAL A 172 -11.50 15.87 13.58
N VAL A 173 -11.76 14.87 12.74
CA VAL A 173 -12.15 15.11 11.35
C VAL A 173 -13.47 14.41 11.07
N MET A 174 -14.43 15.16 10.54
CA MET A 174 -15.68 14.64 10.01
C MET A 174 -15.68 14.79 8.48
N VAL A 175 -16.12 13.74 7.79
CA VAL A 175 -16.37 13.72 6.34
C VAL A 175 -17.84 13.43 6.07
N ARG A 176 -18.37 13.93 4.96
CA ARG A 176 -19.76 13.70 4.56
C ARG A 176 -19.99 13.87 3.06
N GLY A 177 -21.04 13.26 2.57
CA GLY A 177 -21.60 13.55 1.24
C GLY A 177 -22.56 14.75 1.25
N ASN A 178 -22.90 15.22 0.07
CA ASN A 178 -23.93 16.23 -0.16
C ASN A 178 -25.23 15.54 -0.64
N THR A 179 -26.36 16.22 -0.50
CA THR A 179 -27.68 15.69 -0.88
C THR A 179 -28.06 15.93 -2.34
N SER A 180 -27.47 16.93 -2.97
CA SER A 180 -27.85 17.41 -4.30
C SER A 180 -26.89 16.98 -5.41
N ASP A 181 -25.70 16.54 -5.05
CA ASP A 181 -24.61 16.18 -5.96
C ASP A 181 -23.67 15.18 -5.29
N SER A 182 -22.60 14.82 -5.96
CA SER A 182 -21.57 13.90 -5.45
C SER A 182 -20.47 14.59 -4.63
N ASP A 183 -20.62 15.86 -4.27
CA ASP A 183 -19.60 16.61 -3.53
C ASP A 183 -19.35 16.04 -2.14
N LEU A 184 -18.08 15.81 -1.84
CA LEU A 184 -17.60 15.37 -0.54
C LEU A 184 -16.96 16.53 0.22
N HIS A 185 -17.43 16.73 1.46
CA HIS A 185 -16.92 17.79 2.35
C HIS A 185 -16.30 17.21 3.60
N TYR A 186 -15.34 17.93 4.17
CA TYR A 186 -14.80 17.65 5.49
C TYR A 186 -14.93 18.86 6.42
N ARG A 187 -14.86 18.59 7.72
CA ARG A 187 -14.61 19.59 8.77
C ARG A 187 -13.50 19.10 9.68
N VAL A 188 -12.58 20.00 10.05
CA VAL A 188 -11.57 19.74 11.08
C VAL A 188 -12.02 20.40 12.37
N GLY A 189 -11.98 19.68 13.46
CA GLY A 189 -12.29 20.15 14.80
C GLY A 189 -11.17 19.85 15.79
N LYS A 190 -11.26 20.47 16.96
CA LYS A 190 -10.40 20.21 18.11
C LYS A 190 -11.26 20.03 19.34
N LEU A 191 -11.19 18.85 19.95
CA LEU A 191 -11.88 18.60 21.21
C LEU A 191 -11.20 19.36 22.35
N GLY A 192 -11.98 20.13 23.08
CA GLY A 192 -11.59 20.88 24.26
C GLY A 192 -12.57 20.68 25.42
N LEU A 193 -12.40 21.43 26.50
CA LEU A 193 -13.24 21.30 27.71
C LEU A 193 -14.73 21.58 27.47
N ASN A 194 -15.06 22.43 26.51
CA ASN A 194 -16.43 22.85 26.21
C ASN A 194 -17.02 22.16 24.94
N GLY A 195 -16.45 21.04 24.52
CA GLY A 195 -16.86 20.36 23.31
C GLY A 195 -15.86 20.52 22.15
N ILE A 196 -16.31 20.25 20.93
CA ILE A 196 -15.46 20.27 19.73
C ILE A 196 -15.55 21.65 19.06
N ASN A 197 -14.40 22.33 18.91
CA ASN A 197 -14.29 23.59 18.19
C ASN A 197 -14.08 23.31 16.69
N TRP A 198 -15.17 23.28 15.93
CA TRP A 198 -15.18 22.97 14.52
C TRP A 198 -14.73 24.12 13.61
N GLY A 199 -14.03 23.77 12.52
CA GLY A 199 -13.79 24.63 11.37
C GLY A 199 -14.96 24.64 10.39
N PRO A 200 -14.88 25.40 9.28
CA PRO A 200 -15.91 25.43 8.25
C PRO A 200 -15.94 24.12 7.46
N PRO A 201 -17.09 23.76 6.83
CA PRO A 201 -17.13 22.69 5.85
C PRO A 201 -16.30 23.08 4.61
N THR A 202 -15.50 22.14 4.11
CA THR A 202 -14.60 22.37 2.98
C THR A 202 -14.74 21.22 1.98
N LEU A 203 -14.93 21.54 0.71
CA LEU A 203 -14.97 20.59 -0.40
C LEU A 203 -13.58 19.94 -0.60
N TYR A 204 -13.56 18.61 -0.82
CA TYR A 204 -12.30 17.92 -1.08
C TYR A 204 -12.34 16.88 -2.22
N GLY A 205 -13.50 16.54 -2.72
CA GLY A 205 -13.63 15.52 -3.77
C GLY A 205 -15.07 15.31 -4.19
N ALA A 206 -15.28 14.30 -5.03
CA ALA A 206 -16.58 13.84 -5.47
C ALA A 206 -16.69 12.32 -5.34
N GLY A 207 -17.81 11.83 -4.85
CA GLY A 207 -18.09 10.42 -4.58
C GLY A 207 -19.18 10.24 -3.52
N SER A 208 -19.15 9.11 -2.83
CA SER A 208 -20.08 8.78 -1.74
C SER A 208 -19.42 7.88 -0.69
N HIS A 209 -20.12 7.63 0.42
CA HIS A 209 -19.70 6.72 1.49
C HIS A 209 -18.25 6.94 1.97
N ALA A 210 -17.89 8.19 2.20
CA ALA A 210 -16.55 8.52 2.65
C ALA A 210 -16.31 8.04 4.09
N SER A 211 -15.13 7.47 4.33
CA SER A 211 -14.63 7.09 5.65
C SER A 211 -13.28 7.75 5.90
N VAL A 212 -12.97 8.10 7.14
CA VAL A 212 -11.78 8.84 7.53
C VAL A 212 -11.07 8.19 8.71
N ALA A 213 -9.75 8.19 8.69
CA ALA A 213 -8.90 7.82 9.83
C ALA A 213 -7.80 8.87 10.05
N LEU A 214 -7.33 8.98 11.29
CA LEU A 214 -6.29 9.92 11.71
C LEU A 214 -5.12 9.20 12.35
N THR A 215 -3.90 9.60 11.98
CA THR A 215 -2.72 9.22 12.74
C THR A 215 -2.54 10.09 13.99
N PRO A 216 -1.76 9.65 14.99
CA PRO A 216 -1.40 10.50 16.11
C PRO A 216 -0.75 11.83 15.69
N GLU A 217 0.00 11.86 14.61
CA GLU A 217 0.71 13.04 14.11
C GLU A 217 -0.16 13.97 13.24
N GLY A 218 -1.43 13.62 13.06
CA GLY A 218 -2.41 14.42 12.33
C GLY A 218 -2.38 14.23 10.82
N GLU A 219 -1.83 13.12 10.33
CA GLU A 219 -2.09 12.68 8.97
C GLU A 219 -3.54 12.19 8.86
N VAL A 220 -4.16 12.51 7.72
CA VAL A 220 -5.55 12.21 7.40
C VAL A 220 -5.59 11.21 6.26
N ILE A 221 -6.28 10.11 6.46
CA ILE A 221 -6.53 9.09 5.44
C ILE A 221 -8.03 9.11 5.15
N VAL A 222 -8.41 9.33 3.92
CA VAL A 222 -9.82 9.24 3.49
C VAL A 222 -9.93 8.20 2.39
N VAL A 223 -10.93 7.34 2.51
CA VAL A 223 -11.36 6.43 1.46
C VAL A 223 -12.82 6.72 1.11
N TYR A 224 -13.18 6.60 -0.15
CA TYR A 224 -14.55 6.84 -0.61
C TYR A 224 -14.86 6.12 -1.93
N GLU A 225 -16.12 5.99 -2.22
CA GLU A 225 -16.63 5.34 -3.44
C GLU A 225 -16.75 6.36 -4.57
N ASN A 226 -16.23 6.01 -5.75
CA ASN A 226 -16.60 6.63 -7.01
C ASN A 226 -17.82 5.88 -7.56
N THR A 227 -19.01 6.43 -7.34
CA THR A 227 -20.29 5.80 -7.66
C THR A 227 -20.48 5.49 -9.13
N ASP A 228 -19.95 6.32 -10.03
CA ASP A 228 -20.11 6.15 -11.47
C ASP A 228 -19.32 4.95 -12.02
N GLN A 229 -18.21 4.62 -11.36
CA GLN A 229 -17.29 3.55 -11.77
C GLN A 229 -17.33 2.31 -10.87
N LYS A 230 -18.03 2.37 -9.73
CA LYS A 230 -18.02 1.34 -8.69
C LYS A 230 -16.59 0.97 -8.26
N THR A 231 -15.80 1.98 -8.04
CA THR A 231 -14.41 1.86 -7.61
C THR A 231 -14.21 2.57 -6.29
N VAL A 232 -13.21 2.16 -5.55
CA VAL A 232 -12.83 2.79 -4.29
C VAL A 232 -11.53 3.55 -4.42
N LEU A 233 -11.55 4.77 -3.89
CA LEU A 233 -10.47 5.74 -3.99
C LEU A 233 -9.90 6.02 -2.60
N GLN A 234 -8.61 6.34 -2.56
CA GLN A 234 -7.90 6.83 -1.37
C GLN A 234 -7.34 8.21 -1.62
N ARG A 235 -7.35 9.05 -0.58
CA ARG A 235 -6.70 10.35 -0.57
C ARG A 235 -6.02 10.56 0.77
N PHE A 236 -4.86 11.18 0.73
CA PHE A 236 -4.04 11.39 1.91
C PHE A 236 -3.72 12.86 2.10
N GLY A 237 -3.67 13.31 3.37
CA GLY A 237 -3.36 14.69 3.70
C GLY A 237 -2.86 14.85 5.13
N ARG A 238 -2.70 16.09 5.56
CA ARG A 238 -2.30 16.44 6.92
C ARG A 238 -3.09 17.63 7.44
N ILE A 239 -3.49 17.56 8.71
CA ILE A 239 -4.17 18.68 9.38
C ILE A 239 -3.23 19.90 9.46
N ARG A 240 -3.75 21.06 9.06
CA ARG A 240 -3.14 22.38 9.18
C ARG A 240 -4.16 23.36 9.76
N GLY A 241 -4.14 23.51 11.07
CA GLY A 241 -5.14 24.31 11.77
C GLY A 241 -6.55 23.73 11.62
N LYS A 242 -7.43 24.42 10.90
CA LYS A 242 -8.81 23.97 10.62
C LYS A 242 -9.02 23.50 9.17
N SER A 243 -7.94 23.19 8.46
CA SER A 243 -7.95 22.66 7.10
C SER A 243 -7.08 21.41 6.97
N ILE A 244 -7.17 20.75 5.82
CA ILE A 244 -6.32 19.62 5.45
C ILE A 244 -5.48 20.04 4.24
N ASP A 245 -4.16 19.86 4.36
CA ASP A 245 -3.21 19.99 3.27
C ASP A 245 -3.10 18.65 2.57
N TRP A 246 -3.69 18.53 1.38
CA TRP A 246 -3.76 17.27 0.64
C TRP A 246 -2.47 17.02 -0.13
N ALA A 247 -1.97 15.80 -0.08
CA ALA A 247 -0.73 15.36 -0.75
C ALA A 247 -0.89 15.05 -2.25
N GLY A 248 -2.03 15.35 -2.83
CA GLY A 248 -2.34 15.11 -4.24
C GLY A 248 -3.82 14.80 -4.46
N GLU A 249 -4.11 14.33 -5.66
CA GLU A 249 -5.44 13.87 -6.02
C GLU A 249 -5.73 12.49 -5.41
N ALA A 250 -7.00 12.10 -5.46
CA ALA A 250 -7.41 10.76 -5.05
C ALA A 250 -6.91 9.70 -6.03
N VAL A 251 -6.53 8.55 -5.49
CA VAL A 251 -5.97 7.43 -6.24
C VAL A 251 -6.86 6.20 -6.08
N TYR A 252 -7.18 5.56 -7.22
CA TYR A 252 -7.85 4.27 -7.25
C TYR A 252 -7.02 3.20 -6.53
N PHE A 253 -7.67 2.32 -5.78
CA PHE A 253 -6.98 1.18 -5.19
C PHE A 253 -7.69 -0.17 -5.38
N ASP A 254 -9.02 -0.22 -5.56
CA ASP A 254 -9.75 -1.45 -5.87
C ASP A 254 -11.13 -1.15 -6.51
N ASP A 255 -11.78 -2.21 -6.99
CA ASP A 255 -13.18 -2.17 -7.42
C ASP A 255 -14.08 -2.49 -6.23
N GLY A 256 -15.17 -1.74 -6.05
CA GLY A 256 -16.09 -1.97 -4.94
C GLY A 256 -16.84 -0.74 -4.49
N ALA A 257 -17.44 -0.83 -3.30
CA ALA A 257 -18.31 0.19 -2.73
C ALA A 257 -18.19 0.28 -1.20
N ARG A 258 -18.66 1.39 -0.63
CA ARG A 258 -18.80 1.61 0.83
C ARG A 258 -17.53 1.28 1.63
N PRO A 259 -16.40 1.91 1.30
CA PRO A 259 -15.16 1.62 2.00
C PRO A 259 -15.17 2.17 3.44
N SER A 260 -14.46 1.49 4.30
CA SER A 260 -14.18 1.89 5.68
C SER A 260 -12.68 1.84 5.94
N VAL A 261 -12.14 2.80 6.70
CA VAL A 261 -10.70 2.87 7.00
C VAL A 261 -10.45 3.09 8.49
N ALA A 262 -9.41 2.42 9.00
CA ALA A 262 -8.88 2.65 10.34
C ALA A 262 -7.36 2.72 10.32
N CYS A 263 -6.77 3.38 11.33
CA CYS A 263 -5.32 3.58 11.43
C CYS A 263 -4.87 3.61 12.90
N ASN A 264 -3.70 3.01 13.18
CA ASN A 264 -3.08 3.08 14.52
C ASN A 264 -1.79 3.93 14.58
N GLY A 265 -1.47 4.65 13.49
CA GLY A 265 -0.31 5.52 13.37
C GLY A 265 0.86 4.89 12.60
N GLY A 266 1.04 3.58 12.64
CA GLY A 266 2.06 2.86 11.87
C GLY A 266 1.47 2.08 10.70
N MET A 267 0.25 1.57 10.91
CA MET A 267 -0.49 0.78 9.94
C MET A 267 -1.89 1.36 9.73
N ALA A 268 -2.40 1.17 8.55
CA ALA A 268 -3.79 1.41 8.20
C ALA A 268 -4.41 0.15 7.59
N ILE A 269 -5.70 -0.02 7.81
CA ILE A 269 -6.54 -1.07 7.22
C ILE A 269 -7.73 -0.41 6.55
N GLN A 270 -8.12 -0.93 5.42
CA GLN A 270 -9.41 -0.63 4.79
C GLN A 270 -10.20 -1.92 4.57
N ALA A 271 -11.53 -1.81 4.65
CA ALA A 271 -12.48 -2.84 4.24
C ALA A 271 -13.52 -2.22 3.31
N HIS A 272 -14.02 -2.97 2.32
CA HIS A 272 -15.05 -2.52 1.40
C HIS A 272 -15.90 -3.69 0.89
N GLN A 273 -17.06 -3.37 0.34
CA GLN A 273 -17.92 -4.36 -0.31
C GLN A 273 -17.48 -4.59 -1.75
N SER A 274 -17.67 -5.82 -2.25
CA SER A 274 -17.54 -6.12 -3.68
C SER A 274 -18.56 -5.33 -4.52
N GLU A 275 -18.30 -5.22 -5.81
CA GLU A 275 -19.24 -4.60 -6.76
C GLU A 275 -20.65 -5.21 -6.71
N ASN A 276 -20.77 -6.49 -6.37
CA ASN A 276 -22.03 -7.23 -6.27
C ASN A 276 -22.66 -7.20 -4.88
N PHE A 277 -22.09 -6.46 -3.93
CA PHE A 277 -22.57 -6.27 -2.55
C PHE A 277 -22.77 -7.57 -1.75
N ASN A 278 -22.03 -8.63 -2.03
CA ASN A 278 -22.18 -9.91 -1.34
C ASN A 278 -20.89 -10.45 -0.71
N ALA A 279 -19.76 -9.77 -0.91
CA ALA A 279 -18.49 -10.13 -0.33
C ALA A 279 -17.79 -8.90 0.23
N LEU A 280 -17.02 -9.11 1.29
CA LEU A 280 -16.22 -8.11 1.98
C LEU A 280 -14.74 -8.36 1.70
N TRP A 281 -14.05 -7.29 1.32
CA TRP A 281 -12.64 -7.29 0.95
C TRP A 281 -11.86 -6.34 1.85
N ALA A 282 -10.65 -6.71 2.18
CA ALA A 282 -9.79 -5.88 3.02
C ALA A 282 -8.36 -5.82 2.47
N SER A 283 -7.69 -4.71 2.68
CA SER A 283 -6.26 -4.55 2.48
C SER A 283 -5.63 -3.67 3.54
N THR A 284 -4.32 -3.76 3.65
CA THR A 284 -3.52 -3.03 4.63
C THR A 284 -2.50 -2.15 3.93
N SER A 285 -2.02 -1.13 4.62
CA SER A 285 -0.94 -0.27 4.17
C SER A 285 -0.12 0.21 5.36
N ARG A 286 1.18 0.40 5.17
CA ARG A 286 2.00 1.14 6.13
C ARG A 286 1.76 2.64 5.99
N VAL A 287 1.81 3.34 7.11
CA VAL A 287 1.84 4.81 7.12
C VAL A 287 3.32 5.23 7.07
N ALA A 288 3.85 5.40 5.87
CA ALA A 288 5.27 5.63 5.65
C ALA A 288 5.55 6.65 4.55
N ASP A 289 6.72 7.28 4.59
CA ASP A 289 7.25 8.04 3.45
C ASP A 289 8.03 7.09 2.54
N ARG A 290 7.34 6.57 1.52
CA ARG A 290 7.91 5.55 0.62
C ARG A 290 9.01 6.09 -0.27
N SER A 291 9.05 7.39 -0.52
CA SER A 291 10.15 8.01 -1.28
C SER A 291 11.48 7.97 -0.54
N ARG A 292 11.45 7.77 0.79
CA ARG A 292 12.61 7.84 1.69
C ARG A 292 12.74 6.65 2.62
N TRP A 293 12.11 5.53 2.28
CA TRP A 293 11.98 4.41 3.21
C TRP A 293 13.32 3.75 3.59
N MET A 294 14.31 3.72 2.71
CA MET A 294 15.64 3.23 3.08
C MET A 294 16.36 4.21 3.99
N GLN A 295 16.37 5.49 3.60
CA GLN A 295 17.01 6.57 4.37
C GLN A 295 16.45 6.68 5.78
N ASP A 296 15.12 6.64 5.92
CA ASP A 296 14.45 6.80 7.21
C ASP A 296 14.64 5.58 8.13
N ASN A 297 15.07 4.45 7.57
CA ASN A 297 15.28 3.19 8.29
C ASN A 297 16.74 2.70 8.29
N LEU A 298 17.73 3.56 8.01
CA LEU A 298 19.15 3.17 7.98
C LEU A 298 19.64 2.55 9.28
N ARG A 299 19.00 2.85 10.43
CA ARG A 299 19.31 2.20 11.70
C ARG A 299 19.07 0.67 11.65
N VAL A 300 18.10 0.21 10.86
CA VAL A 300 17.77 -1.21 10.69
C VAL A 300 18.46 -1.79 9.46
N LEU A 301 18.53 -0.99 8.39
CA LEU A 301 18.98 -1.45 7.07
C LEU A 301 20.46 -1.24 6.82
N GLY A 302 21.12 -0.34 7.56
CA GLY A 302 22.45 0.17 7.21
C GLY A 302 23.53 -0.91 7.10
N ASP A 303 23.46 -1.94 7.92
CA ASP A 303 24.41 -3.07 7.91
C ASP A 303 24.03 -4.18 6.92
N LEU A 304 22.85 -4.11 6.29
CA LEU A 304 22.43 -5.10 5.30
C LEU A 304 23.17 -4.88 3.99
N THR A 305 23.64 -5.97 3.42
CA THR A 305 24.18 -6.00 2.07
C THR A 305 23.11 -6.46 1.06
N LEU A 306 23.37 -6.33 -0.24
CA LEU A 306 22.38 -6.69 -1.28
C LEU A 306 21.77 -8.09 -1.11
N PRO A 307 22.54 -9.15 -0.73
CA PRO A 307 21.96 -10.48 -0.48
C PRO A 307 20.98 -10.59 0.69
N TRP A 308 20.91 -9.57 1.56
CA TRP A 308 20.05 -9.56 2.76
C TRP A 308 18.96 -8.50 2.72
N LEU A 309 18.93 -7.69 1.66
CA LEU A 309 17.98 -6.60 1.48
C LEU A 309 16.84 -7.05 0.57
N THR A 310 15.61 -6.85 1.00
CA THR A 310 14.40 -7.04 0.19
C THR A 310 13.91 -5.70 -0.36
N THR A 311 13.59 -5.63 -1.64
CA THR A 311 13.02 -4.44 -2.29
C THR A 311 11.83 -4.79 -3.16
N GLY A 312 10.91 -3.84 -3.33
CA GLY A 312 9.94 -3.89 -4.43
C GLY A 312 10.64 -3.69 -5.76
N ALA A 313 10.27 -4.49 -6.75
CA ALA A 313 10.86 -4.51 -8.07
C ALA A 313 9.80 -4.43 -9.17
N SER A 314 10.04 -3.66 -10.20
CA SER A 314 9.11 -3.39 -11.29
C SER A 314 9.53 -4.12 -12.56
N HIS A 315 8.69 -5.03 -13.03
CA HIS A 315 8.82 -5.74 -14.31
C HIS A 315 8.51 -4.78 -15.47
N ASP A 316 9.34 -4.80 -16.51
CA ASP A 316 9.19 -3.91 -17.68
C ASP A 316 8.82 -2.47 -17.27
N ALA A 317 9.58 -1.91 -16.35
CA ALA A 317 9.23 -0.72 -15.56
C ALA A 317 8.89 0.52 -16.38
N GLY A 318 9.41 0.61 -17.61
CA GLY A 318 9.14 1.71 -18.52
C GLY A 318 7.87 1.57 -19.34
N MET A 319 7.13 0.48 -19.24
CA MET A 319 5.95 0.22 -20.09
C MET A 319 4.64 0.68 -19.44
N TYR A 320 4.50 2.01 -19.25
CA TYR A 320 3.37 2.64 -18.55
C TYR A 320 2.45 3.50 -19.44
N GLN A 321 2.78 3.71 -20.70
CA GLN A 321 1.99 4.56 -21.61
C GLN A 321 0.59 3.99 -21.89
N HIS A 322 -0.35 4.91 -22.19
CA HIS A 322 -1.72 4.59 -22.53
C HIS A 322 -1.93 4.60 -24.05
N GLY A 323 -2.83 3.75 -24.55
CA GLY A 323 -3.21 3.66 -25.96
C GLY A 323 -3.64 2.24 -26.34
N LEU A 324 -4.43 2.12 -27.41
CA LEU A 324 -5.06 0.84 -27.78
C LEU A 324 -4.04 -0.28 -28.06
N LEU A 325 -2.93 0.02 -28.75
CA LEU A 325 -1.88 -0.96 -29.03
C LEU A 325 -0.91 -1.08 -27.83
N MET A 326 -0.78 -0.03 -27.04
CA MET A 326 0.10 -0.01 -25.87
C MET A 326 -0.42 -0.88 -24.73
N SER A 327 -1.75 -1.06 -24.61
CA SER A 327 -2.36 -1.92 -23.60
C SER A 327 -1.90 -3.39 -23.67
N LEU A 328 -1.44 -3.86 -24.82
CA LEU A 328 -0.93 -5.23 -25.00
C LEU A 328 0.46 -5.44 -24.39
N GLY A 329 1.27 -4.38 -24.30
CA GLY A 329 2.62 -4.40 -23.71
C GLY A 329 2.74 -3.65 -22.41
N LYS A 330 1.64 -3.12 -21.89
CA LYS A 330 1.63 -2.33 -20.66
C LYS A 330 1.74 -3.23 -19.43
N THR A 331 2.74 -2.95 -18.59
CA THR A 331 3.03 -3.69 -17.35
C THR A 331 2.92 -2.81 -16.11
N GLN A 332 2.91 -1.48 -16.27
CA GLN A 332 2.82 -0.51 -15.19
C GLN A 332 1.83 0.61 -15.55
N ASN A 333 1.24 1.27 -14.55
CA ASN A 333 0.45 2.50 -14.76
C ASN A 333 1.24 3.77 -14.43
N LEU A 334 2.16 3.67 -13.48
CA LEU A 334 2.94 4.78 -12.97
C LEU A 334 4.21 4.98 -13.81
N ASP A 335 4.58 6.23 -14.08
CA ASP A 335 5.91 6.57 -14.59
C ASP A 335 7.01 6.23 -13.57
N LEU A 336 8.27 6.30 -13.95
CA LEU A 336 9.35 5.91 -13.05
C LEU A 336 9.46 6.80 -11.82
N TYR A 337 9.21 8.10 -11.94
CA TYR A 337 9.21 8.99 -10.78
C TYR A 337 8.12 8.60 -9.77
N GLN A 338 6.93 8.27 -10.25
CA GLN A 338 5.83 7.82 -9.40
C GLN A 338 6.10 6.45 -8.77
N GLN A 339 6.69 5.50 -9.53
CA GLN A 339 7.11 4.19 -8.99
C GLN A 339 8.19 4.36 -7.91
N LEU A 340 9.19 5.22 -8.11
CA LEU A 340 10.20 5.58 -7.11
C LEU A 340 9.57 6.20 -5.86
N SER A 341 8.62 7.13 -6.05
CA SER A 341 7.87 7.77 -4.98
C SER A 341 7.00 6.78 -4.21
N ASN A 342 6.53 5.72 -4.87
CA ASN A 342 5.81 4.59 -4.26
C ASN A 342 6.75 3.54 -3.63
N GLY A 343 8.07 3.76 -3.69
CA GLY A 343 9.08 2.99 -2.95
C GLY A 343 9.72 1.83 -3.70
N ILE A 344 9.43 1.65 -4.98
CA ILE A 344 10.12 0.69 -5.83
C ILE A 344 11.59 1.11 -5.97
N ARG A 345 12.52 0.12 -5.92
CA ARG A 345 13.96 0.37 -5.94
C ARG A 345 14.74 -0.47 -6.94
N TYR A 346 14.09 -1.41 -7.61
CA TYR A 346 14.66 -2.20 -8.69
C TYR A 346 13.78 -2.10 -9.93
N PHE A 347 14.37 -1.75 -11.08
CA PHE A 347 13.67 -1.45 -12.32
C PHE A 347 14.24 -2.25 -13.48
N ASP A 348 13.44 -3.10 -14.11
CA ASP A 348 13.76 -3.82 -15.33
C ASP A 348 13.47 -2.92 -16.53
N LEU A 349 14.50 -2.52 -17.25
CA LEU A 349 14.43 -1.65 -18.40
C LEU A 349 14.95 -2.37 -19.64
N ARG A 350 14.16 -2.38 -20.72
CA ARG A 350 14.45 -3.11 -21.96
C ARG A 350 14.65 -2.13 -23.11
N PRO A 351 15.88 -1.68 -23.36
CA PRO A 351 16.15 -0.62 -24.32
C PRO A 351 16.04 -1.11 -25.75
N LYS A 352 15.56 -0.21 -26.63
CA LYS A 352 15.40 -0.41 -28.07
C LYS A 352 15.87 0.82 -28.83
N TRP A 353 16.69 0.61 -29.84
CA TRP A 353 17.05 1.63 -30.80
C TRP A 353 16.02 1.67 -31.94
N ASP A 354 15.41 2.81 -32.23
CA ASP A 354 14.45 2.96 -33.32
C ASP A 354 15.05 3.43 -34.65
N GLY A 355 16.34 3.78 -34.65
CA GLY A 355 17.08 4.38 -35.77
C GLY A 355 17.45 5.85 -35.54
N SER A 356 16.87 6.48 -34.48
CA SER A 356 17.11 7.90 -34.17
C SER A 356 17.33 8.15 -32.67
N ALA A 357 16.68 7.37 -31.80
CA ALA A 357 16.75 7.55 -30.35
C ALA A 357 16.54 6.22 -29.60
N LEU A 358 16.85 6.24 -28.30
CA LEU A 358 16.63 5.13 -27.38
C LEU A 358 15.23 5.21 -26.76
N TYR A 359 14.51 4.10 -26.81
CA TYR A 359 13.20 3.88 -26.20
C TYR A 359 13.27 2.64 -25.30
N VAL A 360 12.24 2.39 -24.51
CA VAL A 360 12.00 1.07 -23.91
C VAL A 360 11.05 0.28 -24.78
N SER A 361 11.04 -1.07 -24.63
CA SER A 361 10.13 -1.93 -25.39
C SER A 361 9.73 -3.19 -24.65
N HIS A 362 8.53 -3.68 -24.96
CA HIS A 362 8.06 -5.01 -24.58
C HIS A 362 7.75 -5.79 -25.86
N GLY A 363 8.64 -6.69 -26.24
CA GLY A 363 8.57 -7.39 -27.53
C GLY A 363 8.54 -6.40 -28.71
N PRO A 364 7.52 -6.45 -29.58
CA PRO A 364 7.41 -5.53 -30.72
C PRO A 364 6.96 -4.11 -30.33
N ILE A 365 6.36 -3.94 -29.13
CA ILE A 365 5.75 -2.70 -28.70
C ILE A 365 6.84 -1.75 -28.17
N THR A 366 6.87 -0.53 -28.67
CA THR A 366 7.78 0.53 -28.23
C THR A 366 7.09 1.42 -27.21
N GLY A 367 7.70 1.61 -26.06
CA GLY A 367 7.24 2.46 -24.96
C GLY A 367 7.82 3.88 -25.02
N PRO A 368 7.92 4.58 -23.88
CA PRO A 368 8.47 5.92 -23.77
C PRO A 368 9.93 6.01 -24.19
N ALA A 369 10.39 7.24 -24.48
CA ALA A 369 11.80 7.52 -24.68
C ALA A 369 12.60 7.22 -23.41
N LEU A 370 13.73 6.51 -23.56
CA LEU A 370 14.56 6.14 -22.41
C LEU A 370 15.11 7.38 -21.70
N ALA A 371 15.34 8.46 -22.43
CA ALA A 371 15.79 9.73 -21.87
C ALA A 371 14.79 10.34 -20.87
N GLU A 372 13.48 10.19 -21.10
CA GLU A 372 12.42 10.65 -20.18
C GLU A 372 12.43 9.81 -18.91
N ILE A 373 12.57 8.50 -19.05
CA ILE A 373 12.66 7.55 -17.93
C ILE A 373 13.86 7.86 -17.02
N VAL A 374 15.01 8.15 -17.63
CA VAL A 374 16.23 8.54 -16.88
C VAL A 374 16.07 9.92 -16.24
N ASP A 375 15.35 10.85 -16.88
CA ASP A 375 15.02 12.15 -16.28
C ASP A 375 14.08 12.01 -15.05
N ASP A 376 13.18 11.05 -15.03
CA ASP A 376 12.37 10.71 -13.86
C ASP A 376 13.24 10.26 -12.68
N VAL A 377 14.21 9.40 -12.93
CA VAL A 377 15.20 8.98 -11.91
C VAL A 377 16.01 10.19 -11.43
N ARG A 378 16.50 11.02 -12.36
CA ARG A 378 17.24 12.25 -12.02
C ARG A 378 16.40 13.20 -11.17
N ARG A 379 15.14 13.39 -11.49
CA ARG A 379 14.20 14.21 -10.72
C ARG A 379 14.08 13.71 -9.29
N PHE A 380 13.84 12.42 -9.12
CA PHE A 380 13.71 11.78 -7.79
C PHE A 380 14.99 11.94 -6.95
N MET A 381 16.16 11.73 -7.57
CA MET A 381 17.45 11.88 -6.89
C MET A 381 17.76 13.34 -6.55
N ASN A 382 17.34 14.31 -7.38
CA ASN A 382 17.51 15.75 -7.16
C ASN A 382 16.72 16.27 -5.94
N GLU A 383 15.66 15.61 -5.54
CA GLU A 383 14.90 15.94 -4.33
C GLU A 383 15.65 15.62 -3.03
N GLY A 384 16.87 15.07 -3.14
CA GLY A 384 17.70 14.71 -1.99
C GLY A 384 17.32 13.38 -1.35
N ASN A 385 16.58 12.54 -2.05
CA ASN A 385 16.25 11.18 -1.63
C ASN A 385 17.53 10.34 -1.56
N ARG A 386 17.89 9.92 -0.34
CA ARG A 386 19.09 9.13 -0.05
C ARG A 386 18.76 7.65 -0.08
N GLU A 387 18.53 7.13 -1.28
CA GLU A 387 18.02 5.80 -1.58
C GLU A 387 18.97 5.07 -2.55
N LEU A 388 19.00 3.74 -2.48
CA LEU A 388 19.67 2.89 -3.47
C LEU A 388 18.65 2.52 -4.55
N VAL A 389 18.89 2.96 -5.78
CA VAL A 389 18.05 2.67 -6.95
C VAL A 389 18.85 1.76 -7.89
N ILE A 390 18.30 0.61 -8.23
CA ILE A 390 18.92 -0.35 -9.15
C ILE A 390 18.19 -0.26 -10.49
N LEU A 391 18.93 0.08 -11.55
CA LEU A 391 18.45 0.05 -12.93
C LEU A 391 19.11 -1.13 -13.66
N LYS A 392 18.31 -2.16 -13.93
CA LYS A 392 18.74 -3.33 -14.72
C LYS A 392 18.39 -3.08 -16.19
N PHE A 393 19.36 -3.12 -17.06
CA PHE A 393 19.18 -3.09 -18.51
C PHE A 393 19.37 -4.47 -19.11
N SER A 394 18.39 -4.96 -19.88
CA SER A 394 18.42 -6.27 -20.52
C SER A 394 17.54 -6.30 -21.77
N HIS A 395 17.54 -7.40 -22.53
CA HIS A 395 16.68 -7.60 -23.71
C HIS A 395 16.80 -6.49 -24.76
N TYR A 396 18.02 -6.12 -25.07
CA TYR A 396 18.35 -5.06 -26.01
C TYR A 396 17.82 -5.35 -27.43
N ALA A 397 17.15 -4.38 -28.02
CA ALA A 397 16.61 -4.51 -29.38
C ALA A 397 17.31 -3.53 -30.34
N LYS A 398 17.86 -4.06 -31.45
CA LYS A 398 18.58 -3.30 -32.49
C LYS A 398 19.81 -2.52 -31.97
N PHE A 399 20.52 -3.08 -31.00
CA PHE A 399 21.74 -2.49 -30.45
C PHE A 399 22.97 -2.86 -31.27
N THR A 400 23.95 -1.96 -31.25
CA THR A 400 25.33 -2.12 -31.70
C THR A 400 26.23 -1.48 -30.66
N ASP A 401 27.55 -1.71 -30.76
CA ASP A 401 28.54 -1.12 -29.84
C ASP A 401 28.37 0.41 -29.73
N GLY A 402 28.20 1.10 -30.86
CA GLY A 402 28.01 2.57 -30.86
C GLY A 402 26.68 3.02 -30.25
N ILE A 403 25.63 2.16 -30.20
CA ILE A 403 24.38 2.46 -29.50
C ILE A 403 24.54 2.24 -27.98
N TYR A 404 25.34 1.26 -27.56
CA TYR A 404 25.76 1.12 -26.18
C TYR A 404 26.52 2.33 -25.65
N GLU A 405 27.49 2.84 -26.44
CA GLU A 405 28.22 4.06 -26.08
C GLU A 405 27.26 5.23 -25.84
N GLN A 406 26.28 5.42 -26.73
CA GLN A 406 25.24 6.45 -26.55
C GLN A 406 24.40 6.24 -25.28
N LEU A 407 24.05 4.99 -24.93
CA LEU A 407 23.35 4.68 -23.68
C LEU A 407 24.21 5.10 -22.47
N VAL A 408 25.50 4.74 -22.45
CA VAL A 408 26.39 5.06 -21.35
C VAL A 408 26.60 6.58 -21.25
N GLU A 409 26.84 7.26 -22.35
CA GLU A 409 26.99 8.72 -22.37
C GLU A 409 25.73 9.41 -21.80
N MET A 410 24.53 8.96 -22.19
CA MET A 410 23.27 9.48 -21.66
C MET A 410 23.13 9.25 -20.15
N LEU A 411 23.48 8.06 -19.67
CA LEU A 411 23.42 7.74 -18.24
C LEU A 411 24.43 8.56 -17.43
N GLN A 412 25.65 8.73 -17.94
CA GLN A 412 26.68 9.58 -17.33
C GLN A 412 26.29 11.06 -17.30
N ASP A 413 25.75 11.59 -18.40
CA ASP A 413 25.29 12.98 -18.48
C ASP A 413 24.16 13.27 -17.49
N LYS A 414 23.18 12.40 -17.44
CA LYS A 414 21.96 12.61 -16.64
C LYS A 414 22.11 12.22 -15.16
N LEU A 415 22.85 11.15 -14.87
CA LEU A 415 22.92 10.53 -13.54
C LEU A 415 24.34 10.52 -12.94
N GLY A 416 25.38 10.94 -13.66
CA GLY A 416 26.79 10.72 -13.34
C GLY A 416 27.18 10.90 -11.86
N ARG A 417 26.66 11.94 -11.19
CA ARG A 417 26.97 12.20 -9.76
C ARG A 417 26.37 11.19 -8.79
N TRP A 418 25.40 10.39 -9.22
CA TRP A 418 24.76 9.35 -8.39
C TRP A 418 25.14 7.94 -8.82
N LEU A 419 25.79 7.78 -9.98
CA LEU A 419 26.25 6.46 -10.43
C LEU A 419 27.27 5.90 -9.44
N PHE A 420 27.11 4.64 -9.08
CA PHE A 420 28.07 3.95 -8.22
C PHE A 420 29.32 3.59 -9.03
N GLN A 421 30.46 4.19 -8.71
CA GLN A 421 31.73 4.03 -9.45
C GLN A 421 32.87 3.50 -8.59
N ASN A 422 32.77 3.61 -7.26
CA ASN A 422 33.89 3.37 -6.35
C ASN A 422 33.72 2.05 -5.59
N LEU A 423 33.92 0.93 -6.30
CA LEU A 423 33.99 -0.37 -5.64
C LEU A 423 35.39 -0.54 -5.02
N PRO A 424 35.52 -0.85 -3.72
CA PRO A 424 36.80 -1.14 -3.11
C PRO A 424 37.49 -2.32 -3.79
N GLN A 425 38.84 -2.26 -3.91
CA GLN A 425 39.61 -3.30 -4.57
C GLN A 425 39.36 -4.67 -3.90
N GLY A 426 38.96 -5.66 -4.70
CA GLY A 426 38.67 -7.01 -4.27
C GLY A 426 37.29 -7.23 -3.61
N ALA A 427 36.50 -6.15 -3.45
CA ALA A 427 35.11 -6.26 -3.02
C ALA A 427 34.18 -6.56 -4.19
N ARG A 428 33.01 -7.11 -3.90
CA ARG A 428 31.88 -7.27 -4.83
C ARG A 428 30.81 -6.24 -4.50
N LEU A 429 29.91 -5.95 -5.44
CA LEU A 429 28.73 -5.14 -5.17
C LEU A 429 27.90 -5.68 -4.01
N SER A 430 27.81 -7.02 -3.94
CA SER A 430 27.09 -7.73 -2.89
C SER A 430 27.70 -7.65 -1.49
N ASP A 431 28.96 -7.18 -1.37
CA ASP A 431 29.65 -7.08 -0.07
C ASP A 431 29.45 -5.72 0.59
N ILE A 432 28.96 -4.73 -0.16
CA ILE A 432 28.82 -3.35 0.32
C ILE A 432 27.56 -3.20 1.15
N PRO A 433 27.65 -2.76 2.43
CA PRO A 433 26.49 -2.45 3.26
C PRO A 433 25.68 -1.27 2.68
N LEU A 434 24.36 -1.30 2.86
CA LEU A 434 23.48 -0.22 2.40
C LEU A 434 23.91 1.15 2.95
N GLY A 435 24.34 1.21 4.21
CA GLY A 435 24.85 2.44 4.84
C GLY A 435 26.08 3.01 4.15
N GLU A 436 26.93 2.16 3.56
CA GLU A 436 28.06 2.60 2.76
C GLU A 436 27.63 3.12 1.39
N TYR A 437 26.72 2.41 0.69
CA TYR A 437 26.11 2.94 -0.53
C TYR A 437 25.51 4.32 -0.31
N LEU A 438 24.82 4.51 0.80
CA LEU A 438 24.08 5.73 1.12
C LEU A 438 24.84 6.70 2.03
N ARG A 439 26.16 6.57 2.18
CA ARG A 439 26.94 7.38 3.15
C ARG A 439 26.79 8.89 2.93
N HIS A 440 26.85 9.33 1.68
CA HIS A 440 26.89 10.76 1.34
C HIS A 440 25.64 11.27 0.61
N SER A 441 25.05 10.44 -0.24
CA SER A 441 23.88 10.77 -1.06
C SER A 441 23.10 9.51 -1.40
N GLY A 442 22.00 9.63 -2.15
CA GLY A 442 21.43 8.50 -2.84
C GLY A 442 22.34 7.99 -3.95
N VAL A 443 22.17 6.75 -4.34
CA VAL A 443 23.00 6.05 -5.33
C VAL A 443 22.11 5.38 -6.38
N VAL A 444 22.52 5.48 -7.63
CA VAL A 444 21.99 4.71 -8.76
C VAL A 444 23.02 3.64 -9.15
N LEU A 445 22.64 2.39 -8.94
CA LEU A 445 23.41 1.22 -9.37
C LEU A 445 22.85 0.74 -10.72
N VAL A 446 23.62 0.97 -11.78
CA VAL A 446 23.26 0.52 -13.13
C VAL A 446 23.92 -0.81 -13.39
N VAL A 447 23.10 -1.83 -13.76
CA VAL A 447 23.58 -3.17 -14.13
C VAL A 447 23.05 -3.53 -15.52
N CYS A 448 23.94 -4.04 -16.38
CA CYS A 448 23.65 -4.40 -17.76
C CYS A 448 23.91 -5.88 -18.03
N ASP A 449 23.00 -6.54 -18.75
CA ASP A 449 23.06 -7.97 -19.06
C ASP A 449 23.94 -8.29 -20.27
N GLU A 450 24.46 -7.29 -20.97
CA GLU A 450 25.34 -7.46 -22.12
C GLU A 450 26.80 -7.14 -21.79
N ASP A 451 27.73 -7.78 -22.49
CA ASP A 451 29.14 -7.44 -22.43
C ASP A 451 29.40 -6.12 -23.17
N TYR A 452 30.17 -5.26 -22.56
CA TYR A 452 30.37 -3.88 -23.03
C TYR A 452 31.80 -3.67 -23.47
N PRO A 453 32.05 -3.00 -24.60
CA PRO A 453 33.41 -2.75 -25.10
C PRO A 453 34.15 -1.62 -24.35
N VAL A 454 33.50 -0.89 -23.44
CA VAL A 454 34.04 0.24 -22.66
C VAL A 454 34.44 -0.19 -21.26
N ASP A 455 35.27 0.58 -20.57
CA ASP A 455 35.60 0.40 -19.16
C ASP A 455 34.37 0.65 -18.29
N ILE A 456 33.56 -0.39 -18.14
CA ILE A 456 32.23 -0.38 -17.52
C ILE A 456 32.27 0.15 -16.06
N PRO A 457 33.18 -0.31 -15.16
CA PRO A 457 33.26 0.21 -13.81
C PRO A 457 33.59 1.70 -13.72
N ALA A 458 34.51 2.22 -14.57
CA ALA A 458 34.83 3.64 -14.60
C ALA A 458 33.66 4.51 -15.07
N ALA A 459 32.78 3.95 -15.89
CA ALA A 459 31.52 4.58 -16.30
C ALA A 459 30.42 4.50 -15.25
N GLY A 460 30.59 3.69 -14.19
CA GLY A 460 29.54 3.41 -13.21
C GLY A 460 28.48 2.43 -13.69
N ILE A 461 28.86 1.59 -14.66
CA ILE A 461 28.03 0.53 -15.23
C ILE A 461 28.63 -0.81 -14.82
N TRP A 462 27.79 -1.75 -14.40
CA TRP A 462 28.20 -3.05 -13.87
C TRP A 462 27.55 -4.18 -14.66
N VAL A 463 28.17 -5.37 -14.66
CA VAL A 463 27.68 -6.53 -15.40
C VAL A 463 26.65 -7.29 -14.57
N TYR A 464 25.42 -7.40 -15.10
CA TYR A 464 24.38 -8.30 -14.59
C TYR A 464 24.53 -9.67 -15.25
N ARG A 465 24.32 -10.74 -14.49
CA ARG A 465 24.14 -12.08 -15.05
C ARG A 465 23.03 -12.84 -14.30
N ASP A 466 22.22 -13.54 -15.08
CA ASP A 466 21.33 -14.54 -14.56
C ASP A 466 22.14 -15.73 -14.03
N SER A 467 21.66 -16.38 -13.00
CA SER A 467 22.36 -17.46 -12.29
C SER A 467 22.63 -18.70 -13.16
N ASP A 468 21.89 -18.90 -14.24
CA ASP A 468 22.11 -19.98 -15.20
C ASP A 468 22.81 -19.54 -16.49
N SER A 469 23.24 -18.29 -16.54
CA SER A 469 24.01 -17.78 -17.69
C SER A 469 25.30 -18.59 -17.88
N PRO A 470 25.65 -18.99 -19.12
CA PRO A 470 26.94 -19.60 -19.41
C PRO A 470 28.15 -18.77 -19.02
N THR A 471 27.95 -17.43 -18.88
CA THR A 471 28.98 -16.44 -18.51
C THR A 471 28.71 -15.87 -17.10
N ALA A 472 28.08 -16.64 -16.21
CA ALA A 472 27.74 -16.19 -14.86
C ALA A 472 28.98 -15.71 -14.06
N GLU A 473 30.16 -16.28 -14.28
CA GLU A 473 31.43 -15.89 -13.66
C GLU A 473 31.83 -14.43 -13.96
N LEU A 474 31.38 -13.87 -15.08
CA LEU A 474 31.65 -12.50 -15.48
C LEU A 474 30.71 -11.47 -14.81
N GLY A 475 29.71 -11.93 -14.05
CA GLY A 475 28.73 -11.04 -13.41
C GLY A 475 29.27 -10.33 -12.16
N ASP A 476 29.15 -9.02 -12.12
CA ASP A 476 29.34 -8.22 -10.91
C ASP A 476 28.16 -8.34 -9.95
N LEU A 477 26.94 -8.52 -10.49
CA LEU A 477 25.72 -8.86 -9.77
C LEU A 477 25.08 -10.09 -10.41
N ARG A 478 25.02 -11.18 -9.69
CA ARG A 478 24.41 -12.44 -10.13
C ARG A 478 23.07 -12.63 -9.46
N VAL A 479 22.04 -12.82 -10.26
CA VAL A 479 20.66 -12.89 -9.75
C VAL A 479 20.01 -14.19 -10.22
N TYR A 480 19.39 -14.92 -9.30
CA TYR A 480 18.47 -16.01 -9.65
C TYR A 480 17.19 -15.40 -10.18
N ASP A 481 17.04 -15.32 -11.50
CA ASP A 481 15.95 -14.67 -12.23
C ASP A 481 15.24 -15.69 -13.14
N LYS A 482 14.25 -16.40 -12.60
CA LYS A 482 13.53 -17.49 -13.28
C LYS A 482 12.03 -17.34 -13.15
N TYR A 483 11.38 -16.75 -14.14
CA TYR A 483 9.92 -16.65 -14.18
C TYR A 483 9.23 -18.01 -14.43
N SER A 484 7.92 -18.09 -14.16
CA SER A 484 7.16 -19.34 -14.21
C SER A 484 6.51 -19.63 -15.56
N ASN A 485 6.48 -18.67 -16.47
CA ASN A 485 5.89 -18.75 -17.82
C ASN A 485 4.48 -19.39 -17.83
N THR A 486 3.59 -18.87 -17.02
CA THR A 486 2.22 -19.38 -16.84
C THR A 486 1.20 -18.23 -16.75
N THR A 487 -0.05 -18.55 -17.05
CA THR A 487 -1.20 -17.66 -16.81
C THR A 487 -1.94 -17.94 -15.50
N SER A 488 -1.56 -19.01 -14.78
CA SER A 488 -2.20 -19.44 -13.54
C SER A 488 -1.47 -18.88 -12.33
N TYR A 489 -2.18 -18.16 -11.47
CA TYR A 489 -1.66 -17.70 -10.19
C TYR A 489 -1.16 -18.84 -9.32
N ASP A 490 -1.94 -19.91 -9.16
CA ASP A 490 -1.58 -21.06 -8.30
C ASP A 490 -0.30 -21.75 -8.79
N THR A 491 -0.16 -21.90 -10.11
CA THR A 491 1.04 -22.46 -10.71
C THR A 491 2.26 -21.56 -10.49
N MET A 492 2.10 -20.25 -10.72
CA MET A 492 3.17 -19.27 -10.54
C MET A 492 3.62 -19.21 -9.08
N SER A 493 2.67 -19.05 -8.14
CA SER A 493 2.99 -18.92 -6.72
C SER A 493 3.66 -20.19 -6.17
N THR A 494 3.16 -21.37 -6.52
CA THR A 494 3.75 -22.65 -6.13
C THR A 494 5.19 -22.81 -6.67
N ASP A 495 5.39 -22.50 -7.95
CA ASP A 495 6.70 -22.59 -8.60
C ASP A 495 7.72 -21.61 -8.00
N GLN A 496 7.33 -20.34 -7.83
CA GLN A 496 8.22 -19.31 -7.29
C GLN A 496 8.59 -19.55 -5.82
N ILE A 497 7.63 -20.01 -5.02
CA ILE A 497 7.88 -20.39 -3.63
C ILE A 497 8.81 -21.61 -3.56
N ALA A 498 8.60 -22.63 -4.39
CA ALA A 498 9.46 -23.81 -4.44
C ALA A 498 10.91 -23.44 -4.86
N LYS A 499 11.07 -22.57 -5.85
CA LYS A 499 12.38 -22.03 -6.27
C LYS A 499 13.08 -21.31 -5.12
N PHE A 500 12.37 -20.43 -4.41
CA PHE A 500 12.94 -19.75 -3.24
C PHE A 500 13.34 -20.73 -2.14
N GLN A 501 12.51 -21.72 -1.84
CA GLN A 501 12.82 -22.72 -0.82
C GLN A 501 14.06 -23.57 -1.18
N ALA A 502 14.29 -23.81 -2.47
CA ALA A 502 15.45 -24.55 -2.97
C ALA A 502 16.71 -23.68 -3.12
N TYR A 503 16.57 -22.35 -3.14
CA TYR A 503 17.69 -21.44 -3.35
C TYR A 503 18.68 -21.47 -2.16
N ASP A 504 19.93 -21.81 -2.43
CA ASP A 504 21.00 -21.92 -1.44
C ASP A 504 22.05 -20.79 -1.51
N GLY A 505 21.88 -19.85 -2.45
CA GLY A 505 22.81 -18.75 -2.68
C GLY A 505 23.93 -19.08 -3.66
N THR A 506 23.77 -20.14 -4.46
CA THR A 506 24.69 -20.48 -5.56
C THR A 506 24.01 -20.33 -6.91
N CYS A 507 24.80 -20.18 -7.98
CA CYS A 507 24.30 -20.18 -9.34
C CYS A 507 23.82 -21.59 -9.72
N VAL A 508 22.68 -21.68 -10.45
CA VAL A 508 21.98 -22.94 -10.73
C VAL A 508 22.89 -24.00 -11.36
N ASP A 509 23.63 -23.64 -12.41
CA ASP A 509 24.52 -24.57 -13.13
C ASP A 509 26.00 -24.43 -12.73
N ARG A 510 26.30 -23.55 -11.79
CA ARG A 510 27.65 -23.23 -11.33
C ARG A 510 27.68 -23.12 -9.80
N PRO A 511 27.55 -24.24 -9.05
CA PRO A 511 27.44 -24.19 -7.58
C PRO A 511 28.70 -23.68 -6.88
N GLU A 512 29.83 -23.57 -7.57
CA GLU A 512 31.05 -22.96 -7.08
C GLU A 512 30.99 -21.39 -7.11
N LEU A 513 30.01 -20.82 -7.81
CA LEU A 513 29.83 -19.37 -7.88
C LEU A 513 28.69 -18.92 -6.95
N PRO A 514 28.90 -17.87 -6.14
CA PRO A 514 27.81 -17.28 -5.39
C PRO A 514 26.80 -16.61 -6.31
N CYS A 515 25.52 -16.79 -6.04
CA CYS A 515 24.44 -16.02 -6.61
C CYS A 515 24.04 -14.97 -5.57
N ASP A 516 24.11 -13.70 -5.93
CA ASP A 516 24.03 -12.60 -4.97
C ASP A 516 22.61 -12.35 -4.47
N GLN A 517 21.62 -12.57 -5.34
CA GLN A 517 20.24 -12.23 -5.06
C GLN A 517 19.26 -13.25 -5.63
N PHE A 518 18.08 -13.36 -5.00
CA PHE A 518 16.93 -14.08 -5.49
C PHE A 518 15.82 -13.13 -5.91
N LEU A 519 15.43 -13.17 -7.18
CA LEU A 519 14.31 -12.44 -7.72
C LEU A 519 13.07 -13.34 -7.71
N LEU A 520 12.09 -12.99 -6.87
CA LEU A 520 10.78 -13.63 -6.87
C LEU A 520 9.95 -13.05 -8.01
N SER A 521 9.83 -13.76 -9.12
CA SER A 521 9.07 -13.33 -10.29
C SER A 521 7.57 -13.54 -10.07
N TRP A 522 6.93 -12.58 -9.41
CA TRP A 522 5.50 -12.63 -9.09
C TRP A 522 4.66 -12.07 -10.25
N THR A 523 4.96 -12.56 -11.44
CA THR A 523 4.38 -12.11 -12.72
C THR A 523 3.73 -13.27 -13.46
N LEU A 524 2.71 -12.95 -14.26
CA LEU A 524 2.01 -13.90 -15.11
C LEU A 524 2.24 -13.55 -16.57
N THR A 525 2.28 -14.57 -17.45
CA THR A 525 2.66 -14.43 -18.85
C THR A 525 1.46 -14.75 -19.77
N PRO A 526 0.48 -13.85 -19.90
CA PRO A 526 -0.64 -14.05 -20.81
C PRO A 526 -0.22 -13.77 -22.26
N PRO A 527 -0.91 -14.35 -23.24
CA PRO A 527 -0.67 -14.05 -24.65
C PRO A 527 -1.04 -12.61 -25.05
N THR A 528 -1.85 -11.92 -24.25
CA THR A 528 -2.28 -10.52 -24.45
C THR A 528 -2.53 -9.84 -23.13
N GLY A 529 -1.96 -8.65 -22.90
CA GLY A 529 -2.22 -7.75 -21.77
C GLY A 529 -2.22 -8.39 -20.36
N VAL A 530 -1.34 -7.95 -19.49
CA VAL A 530 -1.14 -8.60 -18.16
C VAL A 530 -2.11 -8.11 -17.08
N TRP A 531 -2.86 -7.01 -17.31
CA TRP A 531 -3.64 -6.32 -16.28
C TRP A 531 -4.58 -7.22 -15.46
N LEU A 532 -5.43 -7.99 -16.16
CA LEU A 532 -6.43 -8.80 -15.44
C LEU A 532 -5.79 -9.90 -14.58
N LEU A 533 -4.74 -10.56 -15.11
CA LEU A 533 -4.05 -11.62 -14.39
C LEU A 533 -3.16 -11.07 -13.25
N SER A 534 -2.55 -9.90 -13.43
CA SER A 534 -1.75 -9.28 -12.39
C SER A 534 -2.57 -8.93 -11.13
N LYS A 535 -3.89 -8.70 -11.26
CA LYS A 535 -4.76 -8.46 -10.10
C LYS A 535 -4.69 -9.63 -9.11
N ASP A 536 -4.80 -10.86 -9.57
CA ASP A 536 -4.75 -12.05 -8.70
C ASP A 536 -3.38 -12.20 -8.03
N ALA A 537 -2.30 -12.01 -8.79
CA ALA A 537 -0.95 -12.04 -8.25
C ALA A 537 -0.75 -10.94 -7.18
N ASN A 538 -1.14 -9.71 -7.48
CA ASN A 538 -0.95 -8.56 -6.59
C ASN A 538 -1.78 -8.64 -5.31
N ARG A 539 -3.05 -9.11 -5.38
CA ARG A 539 -3.89 -9.34 -4.20
C ARG A 539 -3.23 -10.26 -3.18
N ASN A 540 -2.62 -11.32 -3.68
CA ASN A 540 -2.12 -12.41 -2.87
C ASN A 540 -0.67 -12.25 -2.41
N LEU A 541 0.10 -11.30 -2.95
CA LEU A 541 1.52 -11.13 -2.61
C LEU A 541 1.75 -10.98 -1.10
N GLY A 542 1.00 -10.10 -0.44
CA GLY A 542 1.15 -9.85 0.99
C GLY A 542 0.89 -11.08 1.85
N ALA A 543 -0.18 -11.82 1.56
CA ALA A 543 -0.55 -13.04 2.28
C ALA A 543 0.45 -14.17 2.02
N ALA A 544 0.89 -14.35 0.76
CA ALA A 544 1.87 -15.35 0.38
C ALA A 544 3.21 -15.11 1.09
N MET A 545 3.69 -13.86 1.14
CA MET A 545 4.94 -13.53 1.83
C MET A 545 4.83 -13.61 3.36
N ALA A 546 3.68 -13.28 3.93
CA ALA A 546 3.43 -13.42 5.37
C ALA A 546 3.40 -14.90 5.83
N ALA A 547 3.02 -15.81 4.94
CA ALA A 547 3.01 -17.25 5.20
C ALA A 547 4.41 -17.89 5.13
N LEU A 548 5.41 -17.18 4.58
CA LEU A 548 6.78 -17.69 4.45
C LEU A 548 7.65 -17.22 5.62
N PRO A 549 8.61 -18.05 6.04
CA PRO A 549 9.69 -17.55 6.89
C PRO A 549 10.52 -16.52 6.11
N ARG A 550 11.06 -15.52 6.80
CA ARG A 550 11.93 -14.52 6.18
C ARG A 550 13.12 -15.15 5.45
N GLU A 551 13.71 -16.16 6.06
CA GLU A 551 14.85 -16.91 5.55
C GLU A 551 14.38 -18.32 5.22
N ASN A 552 14.76 -18.83 4.06
CA ASN A 552 14.55 -20.24 3.72
C ASN A 552 15.48 -21.17 4.54
N ALA A 553 15.41 -22.49 4.31
CA ALA A 553 16.21 -23.47 5.04
C ALA A 553 17.74 -23.27 4.88
N SER A 554 18.18 -22.59 3.82
CA SER A 554 19.58 -22.24 3.56
C SER A 554 19.98 -20.87 4.11
N GLY A 555 19.10 -20.21 4.89
CA GLY A 555 19.32 -18.88 5.46
C GLY A 555 19.32 -17.77 4.40
N ARG A 556 18.57 -17.89 3.31
CA ARG A 556 18.49 -16.90 2.24
C ARG A 556 17.18 -16.16 2.28
N VAL A 557 17.18 -14.90 1.78
CA VAL A 557 15.99 -14.04 1.72
C VAL A 557 15.57 -13.81 0.26
N ILE A 558 14.31 -13.43 0.07
CA ILE A 558 13.84 -12.88 -1.21
C ILE A 558 14.37 -11.45 -1.32
N ASN A 559 15.07 -11.12 -2.40
CA ASN A 559 15.70 -9.82 -2.59
C ASN A 559 14.84 -8.87 -3.42
N GLN A 560 14.26 -9.34 -4.51
CA GLN A 560 13.35 -8.55 -5.35
C GLN A 560 11.97 -9.18 -5.35
N LEU A 561 10.97 -8.41 -4.94
CA LEU A 561 9.56 -8.71 -5.15
C LEU A 561 9.16 -8.11 -6.51
N TYR A 562 9.28 -8.91 -7.55
CA TYR A 562 9.19 -8.48 -8.95
C TYR A 562 7.77 -8.60 -9.48
N VAL A 563 7.12 -7.47 -9.77
CA VAL A 563 5.68 -7.39 -10.00
C VAL A 563 5.32 -6.54 -11.22
N ASP A 564 4.17 -6.85 -11.81
CA ASP A 564 3.44 -5.95 -12.70
C ASP A 564 2.53 -5.04 -11.89
N TYR A 565 2.28 -3.82 -12.38
CA TYR A 565 1.40 -2.82 -11.73
C TYR A 565 1.72 -2.66 -10.24
N ALA A 566 2.95 -2.23 -9.99
CA ALA A 566 3.57 -2.19 -8.67
C ALA A 566 2.74 -1.43 -7.61
N GLU A 567 1.96 -0.43 -8.01
CA GLU A 567 1.09 0.37 -7.13
C GLU A 567 -0.02 -0.45 -6.46
N TYR A 568 -0.44 -1.57 -7.06
CA TYR A 568 -1.52 -2.40 -6.51
C TYR A 568 -1.01 -3.60 -5.71
N SER A 569 0.28 -3.92 -5.83
CA SER A 569 0.88 -5.11 -5.23
C SER A 569 1.25 -4.95 -3.75
N ARG A 570 1.40 -3.71 -3.28
CA ARG A 570 1.99 -3.39 -1.97
C ARG A 570 3.43 -3.94 -1.81
N ALA A 571 4.14 -4.17 -2.91
CA ALA A 571 5.49 -4.77 -2.88
C ALA A 571 6.46 -4.00 -1.97
N THR A 572 6.39 -2.67 -1.93
CA THR A 572 7.19 -1.84 -1.01
C THR A 572 6.86 -2.10 0.46
N ASP A 573 5.57 -2.15 0.82
CA ASP A 573 5.15 -2.39 2.20
C ASP A 573 5.51 -3.81 2.66
N VAL A 574 5.38 -4.78 1.76
CA VAL A 574 5.82 -6.17 1.98
C VAL A 574 7.34 -6.22 2.16
N ALA A 575 8.11 -5.54 1.31
CA ALA A 575 9.57 -5.46 1.42
C ALA A 575 10.01 -4.83 2.76
N MET A 576 9.35 -3.73 3.18
CA MET A 576 9.60 -3.13 4.49
C MET A 576 9.36 -4.13 5.64
N SER A 577 8.27 -4.90 5.58
CA SER A 577 7.97 -5.95 6.57
C SER A 577 9.03 -7.04 6.59
N MET A 578 9.43 -7.55 5.41
CA MET A 578 10.46 -8.59 5.30
C MET A 578 11.83 -8.10 5.80
N ASN A 579 12.14 -6.82 5.66
CA ASN A 579 13.33 -6.18 6.24
C ASN A 579 13.19 -5.87 7.74
N ARG A 580 12.09 -6.25 8.40
CA ARG A 580 11.81 -5.97 9.83
C ARG A 580 11.81 -4.48 10.18
N ILE A 581 11.42 -3.63 9.25
CA ILE A 581 11.15 -2.23 9.54
C ILE A 581 9.93 -2.17 10.46
N PRO A 582 10.00 -1.46 11.60
CA PRO A 582 8.93 -1.42 12.60
C PRO A 582 7.64 -0.76 12.11
#